data_42bef9ad324afb7ebad274a5849fd56e
#
_entry.id   42bef9ad324afb7ebad274a5849fd56e
#
_cell.length_a   1.000
_cell.length_b   1.000
_cell.length_c   1.000
_cell.angle_alpha   90.00
_cell.angle_beta   90.00
_cell.angle_gamma   90.00
#
_symmetry.space_group_name_H-M   'P 1'
#
loop_
_entity.id
_entity.type
_entity.pdbx_description
1 polymer ?
#
loop_
_entity_poly.entity_id
_entity_poly.type
_entity_poly.pdbx_seq_one_letter_code
_entity_poly.pdbx_strand_id
1 'polypeptide(L)'
;MAWLPLVHRVVRTIRSRSLLQHGQHIVVAISGGPDSVALLSILSHLRSSWALTLSAVHCNYGLRGAESEGDQQFVEAFCQELGVSLHVRRVGLPTEGRRASLQAVARDLRYRVMQEIAEQYGANRIAVGHTANDQAETVVLWMLRGAGLTGLSGMPAF
;
A
#
# COMPACT_ATOMS: atom_id res chain seq x y z
N MET A 1 10.71 21.76 -9.62
CA MET A 1 10.09 20.63 -8.88
C MET A 1 10.41 19.33 -9.60
N ALA A 2 11.35 18.55 -9.07
CA ALA A 2 11.92 17.36 -9.76
C ALA A 2 10.95 16.19 -9.93
N TRP A 3 9.81 16.17 -9.24
CA TRP A 3 8.84 15.06 -9.27
C TRP A 3 7.65 15.24 -10.24
N LEU A 4 7.53 16.39 -10.91
CA LEU A 4 6.51 16.61 -11.92
C LEU A 4 6.48 15.54 -13.04
N PRO A 5 7.61 15.06 -13.58
CA PRO A 5 7.60 14.00 -14.58
C PRO A 5 7.02 12.68 -14.06
N LEU A 6 7.26 12.36 -12.78
CA LEU A 6 6.70 11.15 -12.15
C LEU A 6 5.19 11.27 -12.01
N VAL A 7 4.68 12.41 -11.53
CA VAL A 7 3.24 12.67 -11.43
C VAL A 7 2.57 12.53 -12.79
N HIS A 8 3.14 13.11 -13.86
CA HIS A 8 2.59 12.98 -15.21
C HIS A 8 2.55 11.53 -15.70
N ARG A 9 3.58 10.73 -15.39
CA ARG A 9 3.58 9.29 -15.71
C ARG A 9 2.49 8.54 -14.95
N VAL A 10 2.34 8.82 -13.66
CA VAL A 10 1.28 8.21 -12.83
C VAL A 10 -0.10 8.58 -13.36
N VAL A 11 -0.37 9.85 -13.63
CA VAL A 11 -1.65 10.31 -14.20
C VAL A 11 -1.94 9.64 -15.54
N ARG A 12 -0.94 9.54 -16.42
CA ARG A 12 -1.08 8.82 -17.69
C ARG A 12 -1.46 7.36 -17.48
N THR A 13 -0.81 6.67 -16.54
CA THR A 13 -1.11 5.28 -16.21
C THR A 13 -2.51 5.11 -15.63
N ILE A 14 -2.89 6.00 -14.69
CA ILE A 14 -4.23 6.00 -14.11
C ILE A 14 -5.29 6.13 -15.21
N ARG A 15 -5.11 7.07 -16.13
CA ARG A 15 -6.05 7.31 -17.23
C ARG A 15 -6.09 6.17 -18.24
N SER A 16 -4.92 5.70 -18.70
CA SER A 16 -4.84 4.65 -19.73
C SER A 16 -5.37 3.30 -19.27
N ARG A 17 -5.34 3.04 -17.97
CA ARG A 17 -5.82 1.80 -17.36
C ARG A 17 -7.11 1.95 -16.57
N SER A 18 -7.70 3.14 -16.55
CA SER A 18 -8.92 3.46 -15.79
C SER A 18 -8.83 3.05 -14.31
N LEU A 19 -7.66 3.25 -13.68
CA LEU A 19 -7.41 2.78 -12.32
C LEU A 19 -8.20 3.56 -11.27
N LEU A 20 -8.40 4.86 -11.50
CA LEU A 20 -9.16 5.75 -10.62
C LEU A 20 -10.18 6.56 -11.41
N GLN A 21 -11.26 6.90 -10.75
CA GLN A 21 -12.29 7.80 -11.24
C GLN A 21 -12.41 9.04 -10.35
N HIS A 22 -12.96 10.10 -10.90
CA HIS A 22 -13.22 11.33 -10.16
C HIS A 22 -14.19 11.07 -8.99
N GLY A 23 -13.93 11.68 -7.85
CA GLY A 23 -14.79 11.59 -6.67
C GLY A 23 -14.64 10.30 -5.85
N GLN A 24 -13.71 9.40 -6.18
CA GLN A 24 -13.53 8.16 -5.44
C GLN A 24 -12.86 8.38 -4.08
N HIS A 25 -13.20 7.52 -3.13
CA HIS A 25 -12.48 7.36 -1.87
C HIS A 25 -11.44 6.24 -2.00
N ILE A 26 -10.19 6.54 -1.63
CA ILE A 26 -9.05 5.64 -1.75
C ILE A 26 -8.42 5.43 -0.38
N VAL A 27 -8.25 4.18 0.03
CA VAL A 27 -7.42 3.80 1.17
C VAL A 27 -6.00 3.53 0.67
N VAL A 28 -5.02 4.24 1.20
CA VAL A 28 -3.61 4.11 0.82
C VAL A 28 -2.86 3.36 1.91
N ALA A 29 -2.25 2.22 1.55
CA ALA A 29 -1.38 1.50 2.47
C ALA A 29 -0.03 2.24 2.59
N ILE A 30 0.33 2.63 3.81
CA ILE A 30 1.58 3.34 4.08
C ILE A 30 2.41 2.58 5.11
N SER A 31 3.61 2.17 4.71
CA SER A 31 4.55 1.45 5.57
C SER A 31 5.60 2.35 6.23
N GLY A 32 5.77 3.58 5.75
CA GLY A 32 6.89 4.46 6.09
C GLY A 32 8.04 4.37 5.09
N GLY A 33 8.06 3.35 4.23
CA GLY A 33 9.07 3.23 3.17
C GLY A 33 8.84 4.20 2.00
N PRO A 34 9.90 4.50 1.21
CA PRO A 34 9.89 5.56 0.20
C PRO A 34 8.79 5.41 -0.85
N ASP A 35 8.49 4.19 -1.29
CA ASP A 35 7.48 3.94 -2.33
C ASP A 35 6.06 4.24 -1.84
N SER A 36 5.74 3.84 -0.61
CA SER A 36 4.43 4.12 -0.01
C SER A 36 4.23 5.61 0.31
N VAL A 37 5.30 6.28 0.74
CA VAL A 37 5.34 7.73 0.98
C VAL A 37 5.16 8.49 -0.34
N ALA A 38 5.88 8.10 -1.40
CA ALA A 38 5.73 8.70 -2.73
C ALA A 38 4.31 8.51 -3.28
N LEU A 39 3.72 7.31 -3.12
CA LEU A 39 2.35 7.05 -3.54
C LEU A 39 1.34 7.97 -2.85
N LEU A 40 1.40 8.08 -1.52
CA LEU A 40 0.50 8.95 -0.76
C LEU A 40 0.70 10.42 -1.13
N SER A 41 1.96 10.87 -1.30
CA SER A 41 2.28 12.24 -1.75
C SER A 41 1.66 12.56 -3.11
N ILE A 42 1.79 11.64 -4.08
CA ILE A 42 1.24 11.83 -5.43
C ILE A 42 -0.29 11.88 -5.38
N LEU A 43 -0.93 10.95 -4.67
CA LEU A 43 -2.40 10.94 -4.56
C LEU A 43 -2.91 12.18 -3.82
N SER A 44 -2.21 12.66 -2.79
CA SER A 44 -2.53 13.90 -2.10
C SER A 44 -2.42 15.12 -3.02
N HIS A 45 -1.40 15.16 -3.89
CA HIS A 45 -1.28 16.21 -4.90
C HIS A 45 -2.44 16.17 -5.92
N LEU A 46 -2.92 14.99 -6.28
CA LEU A 46 -4.03 14.82 -7.21
C LEU A 46 -5.41 15.02 -6.55
N ARG A 47 -5.48 15.07 -5.21
CA ARG A 47 -6.73 15.07 -4.44
C ARG A 47 -7.73 16.11 -4.91
N SER A 48 -7.30 17.36 -5.06
CA SER A 48 -8.19 18.46 -5.44
C SER A 48 -8.64 18.36 -6.91
N SER A 49 -7.69 18.06 -7.83
CA SER A 49 -7.99 18.00 -9.27
C SER A 49 -8.85 16.79 -9.67
N TRP A 50 -8.86 15.74 -8.87
CA TRP A 50 -9.66 14.53 -9.09
C TRP A 50 -10.80 14.37 -8.08
N ALA A 51 -11.02 15.34 -7.19
CA ALA A 51 -11.99 15.31 -6.10
C ALA A 51 -11.89 14.02 -5.26
N LEU A 52 -10.67 13.52 -4.99
CA LEU A 52 -10.47 12.29 -4.25
C LEU A 52 -10.65 12.51 -2.75
N THR A 53 -11.25 11.53 -2.08
CA THR A 53 -11.15 11.36 -0.64
C THR A 53 -10.03 10.38 -0.35
N LEU A 54 -9.11 10.73 0.58
CA LEU A 54 -7.98 9.87 0.93
C LEU A 54 -8.04 9.50 2.40
N SER A 55 -7.83 8.22 2.68
CA SER A 55 -7.52 7.68 4.00
C SER A 55 -6.23 6.85 3.89
N ALA A 56 -5.46 6.80 4.95
CA ALA A 56 -4.25 5.98 5.02
C ALA A 56 -4.42 4.85 6.03
N VAL A 57 -3.78 3.71 5.78
CA VAL A 57 -3.70 2.60 6.73
C VAL A 57 -2.24 2.18 6.94
N HIS A 58 -1.84 2.13 8.21
CA HIS A 58 -0.53 1.64 8.62
C HIS A 58 -0.69 0.37 9.47
N CYS A 59 0.02 -0.71 9.08
CA CYS A 59 0.06 -1.95 9.85
C CYS A 59 1.39 -2.01 10.62
N ASN A 60 1.31 -1.87 11.95
CA ASN A 60 2.46 -2.05 12.84
C ASN A 60 2.49 -3.50 13.33
N TYR A 61 3.51 -4.25 12.94
CA TYR A 61 3.67 -5.66 13.32
C TYR A 61 4.49 -5.86 14.61
N GLY A 62 5.08 -4.80 15.15
CA GLY A 62 5.92 -4.85 16.35
C GLY A 62 7.22 -5.67 16.20
N LEU A 63 7.54 -6.14 14.96
CA LEU A 63 8.65 -7.07 14.71
C LEU A 63 10.04 -6.49 15.00
N ARG A 64 10.16 -5.18 14.91
CA ARG A 64 11.43 -4.46 15.07
C ARG A 64 11.47 -3.54 16.30
N GLY A 65 10.53 -3.73 17.24
CA GLY A 65 10.49 -2.93 18.46
C GLY A 65 10.49 -1.43 18.18
N ALA A 66 11.56 -0.74 18.65
CA ALA A 66 11.68 0.72 18.51
C ALA A 66 11.65 1.24 17.07
N GLU A 67 12.17 0.48 16.10
CA GLU A 67 12.07 0.85 14.67
C GLU A 67 10.61 0.87 14.20
N SER A 68 9.80 -0.13 14.58
CA SER A 68 8.40 -0.19 14.20
C SER A 68 7.59 0.97 14.80
N GLU A 69 7.93 1.41 16.00
CA GLU A 69 7.32 2.59 16.62
C GLU A 69 7.80 3.87 15.94
N GLY A 70 9.07 3.95 15.53
CA GLY A 70 9.61 5.09 14.76
C GLY A 70 8.95 5.23 13.39
N ASP A 71 8.75 4.12 12.67
CA ASP A 71 8.02 4.10 11.40
C ASP A 71 6.57 4.61 11.59
N GLN A 72 5.90 4.16 12.65
CA GLN A 72 4.54 4.61 12.96
C GLN A 72 4.49 6.11 13.25
N GLN A 73 5.39 6.63 14.10
CA GLN A 73 5.45 8.07 14.43
C GLN A 73 5.70 8.91 13.18
N PHE A 74 6.61 8.47 12.30
CA PHE A 74 6.84 9.13 11.02
C PHE A 74 5.58 9.18 10.16
N VAL A 75 4.88 8.05 10.04
CA VAL A 75 3.64 7.95 9.24
C VAL A 75 2.53 8.83 9.82
N GLU A 76 2.40 8.88 11.15
CA GLU A 76 1.44 9.75 11.84
C GLU A 76 1.69 11.22 11.52
N ALA A 77 2.93 11.69 11.69
CA ALA A 77 3.32 13.06 11.39
C ALA A 77 3.12 13.40 9.91
N PHE A 78 3.49 12.50 9.01
CA PHE A 78 3.35 12.68 7.57
C PHE A 78 1.89 12.76 7.12
N CYS A 79 1.02 11.88 7.61
CA CYS A 79 -0.41 11.93 7.32
C CYS A 79 -1.06 13.20 7.88
N GLN A 80 -0.64 13.65 9.06
CA GLN A 80 -1.09 14.90 9.66
C GLN A 80 -0.71 16.11 8.78
N GLU A 81 0.53 16.16 8.29
CA GLU A 81 0.99 17.22 7.38
C GLU A 81 0.16 17.28 6.08
N LEU A 82 -0.19 16.12 5.52
CA LEU A 82 -1.00 16.02 4.31
C LEU A 82 -2.51 16.20 4.55
N GLY A 83 -2.96 16.28 5.81
CA GLY A 83 -4.38 16.32 6.16
C GLY A 83 -5.13 15.07 5.70
N VAL A 84 -4.49 13.90 5.84
CA VAL A 84 -5.04 12.59 5.50
C VAL A 84 -5.34 11.81 6.78
N SER A 85 -6.56 11.29 6.90
CA SER A 85 -6.95 10.45 8.05
C SER A 85 -6.15 9.15 8.04
N LEU A 86 -5.49 8.84 9.17
CA LEU A 86 -4.68 7.63 9.33
C LEU A 86 -5.37 6.62 10.24
N HIS A 87 -5.41 5.37 9.82
CA HIS A 87 -5.85 4.22 10.60
C HIS A 87 -4.64 3.34 10.92
N VAL A 88 -4.21 3.32 12.16
CA VAL A 88 -3.14 2.41 12.63
C VAL A 88 -3.76 1.11 13.11
N ARG A 89 -3.19 -0.01 12.67
CA ARG A 89 -3.54 -1.35 13.14
C ARG A 89 -2.29 -2.07 13.65
N ARG A 90 -2.30 -2.47 14.90
CA ARG A 90 -1.29 -3.37 15.45
C ARG A 90 -1.68 -4.80 15.10
N VAL A 91 -0.80 -5.49 14.38
CA VAL A 91 -1.04 -6.82 13.85
C VAL A 91 -0.06 -7.79 14.49
N GLY A 92 -0.56 -8.65 15.38
CA GLY A 92 0.25 -9.71 15.96
C GLY A 92 0.54 -10.79 14.91
N LEU A 93 1.83 -11.12 14.74
CA LEU A 93 2.22 -12.27 13.93
C LEU A 93 2.42 -13.48 14.81
N PRO A 94 2.15 -14.72 14.32
CA PRO A 94 2.48 -15.94 15.04
C PRO A 94 3.97 -15.95 15.39
N THR A 95 4.30 -16.29 16.63
CA THR A 95 5.68 -16.35 17.12
C THR A 95 6.45 -17.54 16.59
N GLU A 96 5.77 -18.55 16.07
CA GLU A 96 6.33 -19.79 15.53
C GLU A 96 6.12 -19.88 14.02
N GLY A 97 7.18 -20.21 13.29
CA GLY A 97 7.14 -20.44 11.83
C GLY A 97 8.46 -20.09 11.12
N ARG A 98 8.63 -20.63 9.91
CA ARG A 98 9.77 -20.25 9.06
C ARG A 98 9.57 -18.81 8.58
N ARG A 99 10.65 -18.02 8.47
CA ARG A 99 10.59 -16.60 7.99
C ARG A 99 9.75 -16.42 6.73
N ALA A 100 9.82 -17.34 5.77
CA ALA A 100 9.04 -17.28 4.54
C ALA A 100 7.53 -17.44 4.76
N SER A 101 7.10 -18.23 5.76
CA SER A 101 5.67 -18.38 6.11
C SER A 101 5.18 -17.16 6.89
N LEU A 102 6.01 -16.54 7.74
CA LEU A 102 5.67 -15.32 8.47
C LEU A 102 5.45 -14.14 7.52
N GLN A 103 6.24 -14.01 6.46
CA GLN A 103 6.05 -12.96 5.46
C GLN A 103 4.72 -13.14 4.68
N ALA A 104 4.37 -14.37 4.33
CA ALA A 104 3.09 -14.67 3.68
C ALA A 104 1.92 -14.33 4.62
N VAL A 105 1.99 -14.75 5.88
CA VAL A 105 0.97 -14.45 6.88
C VAL A 105 0.84 -12.93 7.10
N ALA A 106 1.96 -12.22 7.23
CA ALA A 106 1.96 -10.76 7.38
C ALA A 106 1.32 -10.07 6.17
N ARG A 107 1.58 -10.59 4.95
CA ARG A 107 0.96 -10.09 3.73
C ARG A 107 -0.54 -10.28 3.75
N ASP A 108 -1.02 -11.48 4.04
CA ASP A 108 -2.45 -11.81 4.08
C ASP A 108 -3.19 -10.97 5.14
N LEU A 109 -2.60 -10.84 6.32
CA LEU A 109 -3.13 -9.99 7.39
C LEU A 109 -3.22 -8.51 6.96
N ARG A 110 -2.20 -8.02 6.26
CA ARG A 110 -2.21 -6.65 5.72
C ARG A 110 -3.37 -6.42 4.76
N TYR A 111 -3.59 -7.35 3.82
CA TYR A 111 -4.70 -7.22 2.86
C TYR A 111 -6.05 -7.27 3.55
N ARG A 112 -6.24 -8.16 4.53
CA ARG A 112 -7.48 -8.21 5.33
C ARG A 112 -7.73 -6.88 6.06
N VAL A 113 -6.72 -6.34 6.74
CA VAL A 113 -6.84 -5.06 7.44
C VAL A 113 -7.19 -3.92 6.47
N MET A 114 -6.56 -3.87 5.31
CA MET A 114 -6.86 -2.87 4.29
C MET A 114 -8.30 -2.99 3.78
N GLN A 115 -8.76 -4.22 3.56
CA GLN A 115 -10.12 -4.49 3.12
C GLN A 115 -11.15 -4.10 4.18
N GLU A 116 -10.93 -4.47 5.44
CA GLU A 116 -11.79 -4.07 6.57
C GLU A 116 -11.93 -2.56 6.68
N ILE A 117 -10.80 -1.82 6.57
CA ILE A 117 -10.80 -0.36 6.59
C ILE A 117 -11.54 0.20 5.37
N ALA A 118 -11.30 -0.34 4.18
CA ALA A 118 -11.98 0.10 2.98
C ALA A 118 -13.49 -0.09 3.07
N GLU A 119 -13.95 -1.22 3.57
CA GLU A 119 -15.38 -1.51 3.79
C GLU A 119 -15.97 -0.60 4.87
N GLN A 120 -15.29 -0.45 6.00
CA GLN A 120 -15.74 0.38 7.12
C GLN A 120 -15.96 1.84 6.73
N TYR A 121 -15.12 2.39 5.86
CA TYR A 121 -15.17 3.79 5.45
C TYR A 121 -15.74 4.00 4.05
N GLY A 122 -16.28 2.96 3.42
CA GLY A 122 -16.89 3.03 2.10
C GLY A 122 -15.92 3.43 0.99
N ALA A 123 -14.65 2.99 1.10
CA ALA A 123 -13.65 3.30 0.08
C ALA A 123 -13.86 2.46 -1.18
N ASN A 124 -13.64 3.10 -2.33
CA ASN A 124 -13.82 2.46 -3.64
C ASN A 124 -12.59 1.69 -4.11
N ARG A 125 -11.40 2.06 -3.59
CA ARG A 125 -10.11 1.51 -4.03
C ARG A 125 -9.14 1.42 -2.87
N ILE A 126 -8.22 0.46 -2.99
CA ILE A 126 -7.03 0.34 -2.12
C ILE A 126 -5.80 0.57 -3.00
N ALA A 127 -4.92 1.48 -2.59
CA ALA A 127 -3.67 1.76 -3.27
C ALA A 127 -2.49 1.25 -2.43
N VAL A 128 -1.58 0.53 -3.06
CA VAL A 128 -0.37 -0.01 -2.43
C VAL A 128 0.87 0.39 -3.22
N GLY A 129 1.95 0.74 -2.52
CA GLY A 129 3.22 1.17 -3.11
C GLY A 129 4.10 -0.01 -3.55
N HIS A 130 3.54 -0.98 -4.29
CA HIS A 130 4.34 -2.05 -4.88
C HIS A 130 4.99 -1.58 -6.18
N THR A 131 6.26 -1.95 -6.36
CA THR A 131 7.03 -1.61 -7.57
C THR A 131 7.03 -2.77 -8.58
N ALA A 132 7.56 -2.51 -9.79
CA ALA A 132 7.79 -3.55 -10.78
C ALA A 132 8.80 -4.60 -10.28
N ASN A 133 9.75 -4.21 -9.43
CA ASN A 133 10.69 -5.15 -8.80
C ASN A 133 9.97 -6.09 -7.84
N ASP A 134 9.06 -5.58 -7.00
CA ASP A 134 8.26 -6.43 -6.10
C ASP A 134 7.43 -7.45 -6.89
N GLN A 135 6.91 -7.03 -8.06
CA GLN A 135 6.19 -7.90 -8.96
C GLN A 135 7.10 -9.00 -9.52
N ALA A 136 8.30 -8.63 -9.98
CA ALA A 136 9.27 -9.57 -10.50
C ALA A 136 9.73 -10.57 -9.43
N GLU A 137 10.03 -10.09 -8.21
CA GLU A 137 10.37 -10.94 -7.07
C GLU A 137 9.25 -11.93 -6.74
N THR A 138 8.00 -11.46 -6.76
CA THR A 138 6.83 -12.31 -6.52
C THR A 138 6.74 -13.42 -7.56
N VAL A 139 6.87 -13.09 -8.84
CA VAL A 139 6.84 -14.08 -9.94
C VAL A 139 7.96 -15.09 -9.78
N VAL A 140 9.19 -14.64 -9.53
CA VAL A 140 10.36 -15.53 -9.36
C VAL A 140 10.15 -16.48 -8.16
N LEU A 141 9.67 -15.97 -7.02
CA LEU A 141 9.38 -16.80 -5.85
C LEU A 141 8.32 -17.87 -6.13
N TRP A 142 7.28 -17.54 -6.89
CA TRP A 142 6.26 -18.49 -7.29
C TRP A 142 6.81 -19.57 -8.26
N MET A 143 7.67 -19.17 -9.21
CA MET A 143 8.35 -20.12 -10.08
C MET A 143 9.21 -21.11 -9.31
N LEU A 144 10.03 -20.62 -8.37
CA LEU A 144 10.89 -21.45 -7.51
C LEU A 144 10.10 -22.41 -6.61
N ARG A 145 8.86 -22.08 -6.26
CA ARG A 145 7.95 -22.93 -5.48
C ARG A 145 7.15 -23.92 -6.32
N GLY A 146 7.38 -23.97 -7.64
CA GLY A 146 6.64 -24.84 -8.55
C GLY A 146 5.18 -24.44 -8.75
N ALA A 147 4.85 -23.18 -8.56
CA ALA A 147 3.50 -22.68 -8.80
C ALA A 147 3.14 -22.77 -10.27
N GLY A 148 1.92 -23.23 -10.57
CA GLY A 148 1.38 -23.27 -11.92
C GLY A 148 1.12 -21.87 -12.50
N LEU A 149 0.41 -21.82 -13.64
CA LEU A 149 0.13 -20.57 -14.38
C LEU A 149 -0.49 -19.46 -13.51
N THR A 150 -1.28 -19.82 -12.52
CA THR A 150 -1.89 -18.86 -11.58
C THR A 150 -0.84 -18.11 -10.74
N GLY A 151 0.24 -18.78 -10.33
CA GLY A 151 1.35 -18.15 -9.59
C GLY A 151 2.19 -17.23 -10.46
N LEU A 152 2.26 -17.46 -11.77
CA LEU A 152 3.01 -16.64 -12.73
C LEU A 152 2.30 -15.32 -13.06
N SER A 153 1.02 -15.17 -12.74
CA SER A 153 0.30 -13.91 -12.92
C SER A 153 0.79 -12.79 -11.99
N GLY A 154 1.58 -13.13 -10.96
CA GLY A 154 2.11 -12.17 -9.99
C GLY A 154 1.06 -11.60 -9.07
N MET A 155 1.26 -10.37 -8.62
CA MET A 155 0.28 -9.64 -7.81
C MET A 155 -0.86 -9.13 -8.69
N PRO A 156 -2.13 -9.43 -8.34
CA PRO A 156 -3.26 -8.92 -9.12
C PRO A 156 -3.31 -7.38 -9.05
N ALA A 157 -3.66 -6.75 -10.17
CA ALA A 157 -4.05 -5.35 -10.20
C ALA A 157 -5.57 -5.30 -9.99
N PHE A 158 -6.00 -4.79 -8.84
CA PHE A 158 -7.40 -4.66 -8.47
C PHE A 158 -7.95 -3.32 -8.89
#